data_4f697ecaad7e688600875c47e1cd5430
#
_entry.id   4f697ecaad7e688600875c47e1cd5430
#
_cell.length_a   1.000
_cell.length_b   1.000
_cell.length_c   1.000
_cell.angle_alpha   90.00
_cell.angle_beta   90.00
_cell.angle_gamma   90.00
#
_symmetry.space_group_name_H-M   'P 1'
#
loop_
_entity.id
_entity.type
_entity.pdbx_description
1 polymer ?
#
loop_
_entity_poly.entity_id
_entity_poly.type
_entity_poly.pdbx_seq_one_letter_code
_entity_poly.pdbx_strand_id
1 'polypeptide(L)'
;MSYWNPRVEEMSPEEIRKLQFKLLKTQVYRLYSFSEFYHKRMKDANVHPDDINSLEDIKKLPYMYKKDLRDNYPNKLFVGGQDDLVRYHVSSGTTGKPTVVGYTQRDLDNWAESVARGMTSIGLGRHDTVQVSYGYGLFTGGLGAHYGSERIGATVVPASTGNTERQVELIRDLNVSAICCTPSYFLHIAETAEKMGISIEKDTKLRTAVLGAEPWSEKMRKRIKDSTGVNAYDIYGTSELSGPLFTECTEMNGMHISVSYTHLTLPTI
;
A
#
# COMPACT_ATOMS: atom_id res chain seq x y z
N MET A 1 19.71 -6.64 -3.47
CA MET A 1 18.47 -6.03 -2.96
C MET A 1 18.87 -4.99 -1.92
N SER A 2 18.31 -3.80 -1.95
CA SER A 2 18.56 -2.78 -0.91
C SER A 2 17.46 -2.87 0.14
N TYR A 3 17.81 -2.72 1.41
CA TYR A 3 16.88 -2.71 2.53
C TYR A 3 16.67 -1.27 3.01
N TRP A 4 15.42 -0.91 3.29
CA TRP A 4 15.08 0.37 3.93
C TRP A 4 15.35 0.32 5.44
N ASN A 5 14.93 -0.77 6.06
CA ASN A 5 15.08 -1.00 7.49
C ASN A 5 15.71 -2.38 7.74
N PRO A 6 17.06 -2.52 7.59
CA PRO A 6 17.75 -3.81 7.74
C PRO A 6 17.44 -4.51 9.05
N ARG A 7 17.28 -3.73 10.15
CA ARG A 7 16.98 -4.28 11.47
C ARG A 7 15.72 -5.16 11.50
N VAL A 8 14.75 -4.89 10.63
CA VAL A 8 13.50 -5.65 10.57
C VAL A 8 13.46 -6.57 9.35
N GLU A 9 14.05 -6.12 8.25
CA GLU A 9 14.00 -6.85 6.98
C GLU A 9 15.00 -8.01 6.94
N GLU A 10 16.03 -8.00 7.78
CA GLU A 10 17.01 -9.07 7.94
C GLU A 10 16.77 -9.97 9.18
N MET A 11 15.62 -9.80 9.86
CA MET A 11 15.25 -10.68 10.97
C MET A 11 15.17 -12.13 10.54
N SER A 12 15.67 -13.03 11.38
CA SER A 12 15.49 -14.46 11.18
C SER A 12 13.99 -14.85 11.22
N PRO A 13 13.60 -15.96 10.56
CA PRO A 13 12.21 -16.43 10.64
C PRO A 13 11.69 -16.61 12.06
N GLU A 14 12.57 -17.01 12.99
CA GLU A 14 12.21 -17.18 14.41
C GLU A 14 11.90 -15.84 15.08
N GLU A 15 12.73 -14.81 14.86
CA GLU A 15 12.51 -13.46 15.39
C GLU A 15 11.23 -12.85 14.82
N ILE A 16 10.98 -13.03 13.52
CA ILE A 16 9.73 -12.58 12.87
C ILE A 16 8.53 -13.26 13.53
N ARG A 17 8.55 -14.58 13.74
CA ARG A 17 7.45 -15.31 14.39
C ARG A 17 7.20 -14.83 15.82
N LYS A 18 8.26 -14.58 16.59
CA LYS A 18 8.15 -14.02 17.96
C LYS A 18 7.50 -12.63 17.94
N LEU A 19 7.93 -11.77 17.01
CA LEU A 19 7.35 -10.44 16.82
C LEU A 19 5.87 -10.53 16.42
N GLN A 20 5.55 -11.35 15.43
CA GLN A 20 4.19 -11.58 14.96
C GLN A 20 3.28 -12.05 16.10
N PHE A 21 3.72 -13.04 16.88
CA PHE A 21 2.92 -13.54 18.01
C PHE A 21 2.67 -12.46 19.06
N LYS A 22 3.70 -11.71 19.44
CA LYS A 22 3.56 -10.59 20.38
C LYS A 22 2.51 -9.57 19.89
N LEU A 23 2.59 -9.18 18.65
CA LEU A 23 1.69 -8.20 18.07
C LEU A 23 0.26 -8.77 17.93
N LEU A 24 0.10 -10.00 17.46
CA LEU A 24 -1.18 -10.69 17.39
C LEU A 24 -1.88 -10.69 18.76
N LYS A 25 -1.16 -11.11 19.79
CA LYS A 25 -1.70 -11.16 21.15
C LYS A 25 -2.15 -9.77 21.64
N THR A 26 -1.31 -8.77 21.41
CA THR A 26 -1.64 -7.37 21.75
C THR A 26 -2.90 -6.90 21.02
N GLN A 27 -3.02 -7.19 19.72
CA GLN A 27 -4.17 -6.78 18.93
C GLN A 27 -5.45 -7.52 19.35
N VAL A 28 -5.38 -8.80 19.63
CA VAL A 28 -6.53 -9.57 20.10
C VAL A 28 -7.06 -9.03 21.43
N TYR A 29 -6.17 -8.76 22.38
CA TYR A 29 -6.56 -8.12 23.66
C TYR A 29 -7.20 -6.75 23.44
N ARG A 30 -6.61 -5.93 22.56
CA ARG A 30 -7.14 -4.60 22.24
C ARG A 30 -8.53 -4.68 21.63
N LEU A 31 -8.74 -5.54 20.64
CA LEU A 31 -10.03 -5.74 19.99
C LEU A 31 -11.09 -6.25 20.98
N TYR A 32 -10.73 -7.20 21.82
CA TYR A 32 -11.64 -7.77 22.83
C TYR A 32 -12.03 -6.72 23.88
N SER A 33 -11.08 -5.88 24.31
CA SER A 33 -11.30 -4.91 25.40
C SER A 33 -11.99 -3.62 24.96
N PHE A 34 -11.75 -3.17 23.71
CA PHE A 34 -12.16 -1.84 23.29
C PHE A 34 -13.14 -1.82 22.10
N SER A 35 -13.52 -2.97 21.55
CA SER A 35 -14.53 -3.06 20.49
C SER A 35 -15.69 -3.94 20.91
N GLU A 36 -16.87 -3.36 21.00
CA GLU A 36 -18.11 -4.11 21.29
C GLU A 36 -18.37 -5.20 20.23
N PHE A 37 -18.13 -4.89 18.97
CA PHE A 37 -18.30 -5.81 17.85
C PHE A 37 -17.39 -7.05 17.98
N TYR A 38 -16.09 -6.85 18.17
CA TYR A 38 -15.14 -7.96 18.28
C TYR A 38 -15.30 -8.71 19.59
N HIS A 39 -15.58 -8.02 20.68
CA HIS A 39 -15.90 -8.65 21.98
C HIS A 39 -17.04 -9.64 21.83
N LYS A 40 -18.17 -9.17 21.28
CA LYS A 40 -19.34 -10.04 21.06
C LYS A 40 -19.00 -11.22 20.17
N ARG A 41 -18.33 -10.99 19.03
CA ARG A 41 -17.97 -12.07 18.09
C ARG A 41 -17.06 -13.12 18.68
N MET A 42 -16.06 -12.71 19.45
CA MET A 42 -15.17 -13.65 20.12
C MET A 42 -15.91 -14.42 21.21
N LYS A 43 -16.78 -13.76 21.96
CA LYS A 43 -17.64 -14.41 22.97
C LYS A 43 -18.60 -15.43 22.33
N ASP A 44 -19.25 -15.07 21.22
CA ASP A 44 -20.15 -15.97 20.48
C ASP A 44 -19.40 -17.19 19.90
N ALA A 45 -18.12 -17.02 19.55
CA ALA A 45 -17.22 -18.09 19.13
C ALA A 45 -16.60 -18.87 20.31
N ASN A 46 -16.91 -18.51 21.56
CA ASN A 46 -16.31 -19.06 22.77
C ASN A 46 -14.77 -18.98 22.78
N VAL A 47 -14.22 -17.84 22.34
CA VAL A 47 -12.78 -17.55 22.28
C VAL A 47 -12.46 -16.38 23.20
N HIS A 48 -11.52 -16.58 24.11
CA HIS A 48 -10.94 -15.53 24.97
C HIS A 48 -9.52 -15.17 24.48
N PRO A 49 -9.03 -13.93 24.66
CA PRO A 49 -7.65 -13.57 24.32
C PRO A 49 -6.58 -14.49 24.92
N ASP A 50 -6.83 -15.07 26.09
CA ASP A 50 -5.90 -16.01 26.74
C ASP A 50 -5.80 -17.35 26.03
N ASP A 51 -6.75 -17.69 25.15
CA ASP A 51 -6.70 -18.91 24.33
C ASP A 51 -5.72 -18.81 23.17
N ILE A 52 -5.18 -17.60 22.92
CA ILE A 52 -4.20 -17.33 21.87
C ILE A 52 -2.80 -17.45 22.45
N ASN A 53 -2.20 -18.65 22.32
CA ASN A 53 -0.91 -19.01 22.88
C ASN A 53 0.18 -19.26 21.82
N SER A 54 -0.20 -19.25 20.55
CA SER A 54 0.69 -19.39 19.39
C SER A 54 0.16 -18.62 18.18
N LEU A 55 0.95 -18.49 17.12
CA LEU A 55 0.49 -17.90 15.85
C LEU A 55 -0.58 -18.76 15.18
N GLU A 56 -0.52 -20.06 15.36
CA GLU A 56 -1.45 -21.04 14.83
C GLU A 56 -2.87 -20.85 15.41
N ASP A 57 -2.98 -20.29 16.61
CA ASP A 57 -4.24 -20.04 17.29
C ASP A 57 -5.07 -18.90 16.63
N ILE A 58 -4.51 -18.19 15.66
CA ILE A 58 -5.26 -17.26 14.82
C ILE A 58 -6.49 -17.92 14.18
N LYS A 59 -6.44 -19.24 13.95
CA LYS A 59 -7.55 -20.05 13.42
C LYS A 59 -8.75 -20.12 14.35
N LYS A 60 -8.58 -19.83 15.64
CA LYS A 60 -9.67 -19.79 16.62
C LYS A 60 -10.50 -18.51 16.50
N LEU A 61 -9.88 -17.43 15.97
CA LEU A 61 -10.53 -16.14 15.85
C LEU A 61 -11.63 -16.17 14.79
N PRO A 62 -12.78 -15.56 15.07
CA PRO A 62 -13.88 -15.49 14.11
C PRO A 62 -13.49 -14.62 12.90
N TYR A 63 -13.89 -15.07 11.71
CA TYR A 63 -13.69 -14.31 10.47
C TYR A 63 -14.52 -13.04 10.45
N MET A 64 -13.96 -12.00 9.82
CA MET A 64 -14.67 -10.79 9.44
C MET A 64 -14.98 -10.83 7.94
N TYR A 65 -16.18 -10.40 7.58
CA TYR A 65 -16.65 -10.38 6.21
C TYR A 65 -16.91 -8.94 5.76
N LYS A 66 -16.84 -8.70 4.46
CA LYS A 66 -17.13 -7.37 3.87
C LYS A 66 -18.52 -6.84 4.27
N LYS A 67 -19.48 -7.73 4.55
CA LYS A 67 -20.79 -7.37 5.08
C LYS A 67 -20.69 -6.69 6.44
N ASP A 68 -19.79 -7.16 7.31
CA ASP A 68 -19.61 -6.58 8.65
C ASP A 68 -19.16 -5.13 8.58
N LEU A 69 -18.28 -4.79 7.62
CA LEU A 69 -17.84 -3.42 7.38
C LEU A 69 -19.01 -2.52 6.98
N ARG A 70 -19.91 -3.02 6.13
CA ARG A 70 -21.09 -2.27 5.66
C ARG A 70 -22.15 -2.08 6.73
N ASP A 71 -22.43 -3.13 7.51
CA ASP A 71 -23.46 -3.12 8.55
C ASP A 71 -23.05 -2.20 9.72
N ASN A 72 -21.76 -2.00 9.90
CA ASN A 72 -21.19 -1.14 10.93
C ASN A 72 -20.71 0.24 10.39
N TYR A 73 -21.13 0.62 9.20
CA TYR A 73 -20.85 1.92 8.61
C TYR A 73 -21.42 3.07 9.47
N PRO A 74 -20.71 4.21 9.63
CA PRO A 74 -19.39 4.45 9.05
C PRO A 74 -18.20 4.02 9.91
N ASN A 75 -18.33 3.95 11.25
CA ASN A 75 -17.21 3.88 12.17
C ASN A 75 -17.39 2.97 13.40
N LYS A 76 -18.44 2.15 13.43
CA LYS A 76 -18.73 1.28 14.60
C LYS A 76 -17.70 0.17 14.84
N LEU A 77 -16.82 -0.09 13.87
CA LEU A 77 -15.73 -1.06 13.99
C LEU A 77 -14.42 -0.42 14.48
N PHE A 78 -14.34 0.89 14.60
CA PHE A 78 -13.11 1.55 15.01
C PHE A 78 -12.82 1.28 16.48
N VAL A 79 -11.56 0.99 16.77
CA VAL A 79 -11.07 0.67 18.10
C VAL A 79 -10.22 1.85 18.59
N GLY A 80 -10.82 2.70 19.38
CA GLY A 80 -10.22 3.94 19.89
C GLY A 80 -11.20 5.10 19.84
N GLY A 81 -10.80 6.23 20.37
CA GLY A 81 -11.57 7.46 20.31
C GLY A 81 -11.54 8.11 18.94
N GLN A 82 -12.55 8.89 18.62
CA GLN A 82 -12.55 9.72 17.40
C GLN A 82 -11.38 10.73 17.41
N ASP A 83 -10.94 11.13 18.58
CA ASP A 83 -9.83 12.06 18.78
C ASP A 83 -8.47 11.47 18.38
N ASP A 84 -8.35 10.15 18.29
CA ASP A 84 -7.14 9.46 17.83
C ASP A 84 -7.00 9.45 16.31
N LEU A 85 -8.08 9.72 15.58
CA LEU A 85 -8.12 9.63 14.14
C LEU A 85 -7.63 10.93 13.49
N VAL A 86 -6.72 10.78 12.54
CA VAL A 86 -6.16 11.91 11.77
C VAL A 86 -6.58 11.88 10.31
N ARG A 87 -7.15 10.74 9.82
CA ARG A 87 -7.56 10.61 8.42
C ARG A 87 -8.62 9.53 8.23
N TYR A 88 -9.51 9.77 7.26
CA TYR A 88 -10.42 8.77 6.71
C TYR A 88 -10.03 8.45 5.26
N HIS A 89 -10.11 7.18 4.91
CA HIS A 89 -10.17 6.73 3.53
C HIS A 89 -11.47 5.96 3.28
N VAL A 90 -11.93 5.99 2.04
CA VAL A 90 -13.21 5.41 1.67
C VAL A 90 -13.06 4.64 0.36
N SER A 91 -13.49 3.38 0.34
CA SER A 91 -13.52 2.59 -0.88
C SER A 91 -14.65 3.05 -1.82
N SER A 92 -14.51 2.75 -3.12
CA SER A 92 -15.47 3.18 -4.16
C SER A 92 -16.91 2.68 -3.98
N GLY A 93 -17.14 1.65 -3.14
CA GLY A 93 -18.48 1.17 -2.83
C GLY A 93 -19.32 0.65 -4.01
N THR A 94 -18.68 0.11 -5.06
CA THR A 94 -19.32 -0.35 -6.30
C THR A 94 -20.52 -1.31 -6.10
N THR A 95 -20.66 -1.90 -4.92
CA THR A 95 -21.71 -2.88 -4.59
C THR A 95 -22.61 -2.44 -3.42
N GLY A 96 -22.71 -1.13 -3.14
CA GLY A 96 -23.54 -0.59 -2.05
C GLY A 96 -22.85 0.47 -1.21
N LYS A 97 -23.05 0.48 0.12
CA LYS A 97 -22.37 1.42 1.02
C LYS A 97 -20.85 1.24 0.92
N PRO A 98 -20.09 2.35 0.82
CA PRO A 98 -18.63 2.28 0.80
C PRO A 98 -18.08 1.76 2.13
N THR A 99 -16.86 1.24 2.11
CA THR A 99 -16.12 0.93 3.34
C THR A 99 -15.34 2.17 3.76
N VAL A 100 -15.50 2.58 5.01
CA VAL A 100 -14.73 3.67 5.62
C VAL A 100 -13.62 3.06 6.47
N VAL A 101 -12.42 3.58 6.32
CA VAL A 101 -11.25 3.18 7.11
C VAL A 101 -10.70 4.44 7.81
N GLY A 102 -10.56 4.37 9.13
CA GLY A 102 -9.96 5.42 9.94
C GLY A 102 -8.49 5.12 10.23
N TYR A 103 -7.65 6.13 10.16
CA TYR A 103 -6.21 6.02 10.43
C TYR A 103 -5.81 6.94 11.57
N THR A 104 -5.06 6.39 12.52
CA THR A 104 -4.28 7.16 13.49
C THR A 104 -2.97 7.64 12.86
N GLN A 105 -2.25 8.55 13.50
CA GLN A 105 -0.92 8.95 13.03
C GLN A 105 0.03 7.75 12.95
N ARG A 106 -0.04 6.84 13.92
CA ARG A 106 0.78 5.62 13.91
C ARG A 106 0.47 4.71 12.71
N ASP A 107 -0.79 4.61 12.31
CA ASP A 107 -1.18 3.83 11.12
C ASP A 107 -0.61 4.44 9.86
N LEU A 108 -0.61 5.78 9.75
CA LEU A 108 -0.01 6.49 8.62
C LEU A 108 1.51 6.31 8.58
N ASP A 109 2.18 6.36 9.73
CA ASP A 109 3.63 6.14 9.83
C ASP A 109 4.00 4.70 9.42
N ASN A 110 3.25 3.71 9.87
CA ASN A 110 3.41 2.32 9.48
C ASN A 110 3.18 2.10 7.98
N TRP A 111 2.18 2.78 7.44
CA TRP A 111 1.89 2.73 6.01
C TRP A 111 3.02 3.34 5.17
N ALA A 112 3.49 4.54 5.52
CA ALA A 112 4.63 5.16 4.86
C ALA A 112 5.88 4.29 4.94
N GLU A 113 6.12 3.63 6.08
CA GLU A 113 7.22 2.68 6.29
C GLU A 113 7.11 1.45 5.36
N SER A 114 5.92 0.89 5.21
CA SER A 114 5.69 -0.28 4.33
C SER A 114 5.93 0.07 2.86
N VAL A 115 5.45 1.23 2.43
CA VAL A 115 5.68 1.71 1.05
C VAL A 115 7.15 2.05 0.83
N ALA A 116 7.84 2.66 1.81
CA ALA A 116 9.26 2.94 1.75
C ALA A 116 10.10 1.67 1.50
N ARG A 117 9.75 0.56 2.16
CA ARG A 117 10.39 -0.75 1.92
C ARG A 117 10.20 -1.22 0.49
N GLY A 118 8.96 -1.17 -0.01
CA GLY A 118 8.66 -1.52 -1.40
C GLY A 118 9.44 -0.65 -2.40
N MET A 119 9.47 0.67 -2.20
CA MET A 119 10.21 1.58 -3.06
C MET A 119 11.72 1.30 -3.05
N THR A 120 12.28 1.02 -1.87
CA THR A 120 13.70 0.70 -1.73
C THR A 120 14.03 -0.65 -2.35
N SER A 121 13.16 -1.66 -2.24
CA SER A 121 13.38 -2.99 -2.81
C SER A 121 13.47 -3.01 -4.33
N ILE A 122 12.88 -2.01 -5.00
CA ILE A 122 12.99 -1.80 -6.46
C ILE A 122 14.07 -0.79 -6.85
N GLY A 123 14.91 -0.38 -5.90
CA GLY A 123 16.07 0.48 -6.13
C GLY A 123 15.79 1.98 -6.16
N LEU A 124 14.67 2.44 -5.60
CA LEU A 124 14.40 3.86 -5.41
C LEU A 124 14.98 4.38 -4.09
N GLY A 125 15.37 5.65 -4.06
CA GLY A 125 15.96 6.29 -2.90
C GLY A 125 16.04 7.82 -3.02
N ARG A 126 16.88 8.43 -2.18
CA ARG A 126 16.97 9.88 -2.00
C ARG A 126 17.37 10.69 -3.26
N HIS A 127 17.90 10.03 -4.27
CA HIS A 127 18.31 10.69 -5.51
C HIS A 127 17.27 10.62 -6.62
N ASP A 128 16.11 10.05 -6.30
CA ASP A 128 15.02 9.88 -7.24
C ASP A 128 14.02 11.04 -7.18
N THR A 129 13.42 11.31 -8.33
CA THR A 129 12.20 12.14 -8.44
C THR A 129 11.06 11.20 -8.82
N VAL A 130 10.06 11.11 -7.94
CA VAL A 130 8.92 10.19 -8.08
C VAL A 130 7.67 10.98 -8.41
N GLN A 131 7.12 10.79 -9.61
CA GLN A 131 5.82 11.37 -9.97
C GLN A 131 4.70 10.46 -9.51
N VAL A 132 3.77 10.98 -8.70
CA VAL A 132 2.58 10.27 -8.26
C VAL A 132 1.39 10.72 -9.11
N SER A 133 0.98 9.83 -10.00
CA SER A 133 -0.11 10.02 -10.96
C SER A 133 -1.37 9.20 -10.59
N TYR A 134 -1.49 8.81 -9.33
CA TYR A 134 -2.74 8.37 -8.72
C TYR A 134 -3.55 9.55 -8.22
N GLY A 135 -4.89 9.42 -8.17
CA GLY A 135 -5.74 10.44 -7.57
C GLY A 135 -5.49 10.62 -6.06
N TYR A 136 -5.42 11.86 -5.62
CA TYR A 136 -5.28 12.25 -4.21
C TYR A 136 -6.65 12.44 -3.55
N GLY A 137 -7.54 11.48 -3.66
CA GLY A 137 -8.87 11.54 -3.09
C GLY A 137 -9.05 10.56 -1.93
N LEU A 138 -10.24 9.99 -1.84
CA LEU A 138 -10.60 9.02 -0.79
C LEU A 138 -9.84 7.69 -0.92
N PHE A 139 -9.28 7.40 -2.08
CA PHE A 139 -8.51 6.19 -2.35
C PHE A 139 -7.09 6.28 -1.75
N THR A 140 -6.57 5.15 -1.29
CA THR A 140 -5.31 5.11 -0.53
C THR A 140 -4.05 5.21 -1.40
N GLY A 141 -4.11 4.84 -2.69
CA GLY A 141 -2.93 4.65 -3.53
C GLY A 141 -2.05 5.90 -3.69
N GLY A 142 -2.65 7.07 -3.96
CA GLY A 142 -1.91 8.31 -4.18
C GLY A 142 -1.12 8.76 -2.97
N LEU A 143 -1.79 8.84 -1.81
CA LEU A 143 -1.13 9.26 -0.56
C LEU A 143 -0.11 8.24 -0.07
N GLY A 144 -0.36 6.95 -0.26
CA GLY A 144 0.62 5.92 0.10
C GLY A 144 1.92 6.04 -0.69
N ALA A 145 1.83 6.15 -2.02
CA ALA A 145 2.99 6.36 -2.87
C ALA A 145 3.72 7.65 -2.52
N HIS A 146 2.99 8.74 -2.25
CA HIS A 146 3.53 10.04 -1.85
C HIS A 146 4.38 9.92 -0.58
N TYR A 147 3.75 9.53 0.54
CA TYR A 147 4.46 9.49 1.83
C TYR A 147 5.57 8.43 1.89
N GLY A 148 5.41 7.31 1.19
CA GLY A 148 6.47 6.32 1.08
C GLY A 148 7.68 6.85 0.32
N SER A 149 7.46 7.59 -0.77
CA SER A 149 8.52 8.23 -1.54
C SER A 149 9.23 9.34 -0.75
N GLU A 150 8.49 10.21 -0.05
CA GLU A 150 9.09 11.21 0.85
C GLU A 150 9.92 10.55 1.95
N ARG A 151 9.43 9.43 2.51
CA ARG A 151 10.11 8.72 3.58
C ARG A 151 11.47 8.15 3.18
N ILE A 152 11.65 7.70 1.94
CA ILE A 152 12.95 7.29 1.41
C ILE A 152 13.85 8.48 1.00
N GLY A 153 13.37 9.71 1.19
CA GLY A 153 14.09 10.93 0.86
C GLY A 153 14.03 11.32 -0.63
N ALA A 154 13.16 10.69 -1.42
CA ALA A 154 12.95 11.05 -2.82
C ALA A 154 12.17 12.37 -2.94
N THR A 155 12.39 13.09 -4.05
CA THR A 155 11.57 14.25 -4.40
C THR A 155 10.25 13.77 -5.01
N VAL A 156 9.12 14.26 -4.50
CA VAL A 156 7.80 13.86 -5.00
C VAL A 156 7.18 14.93 -5.89
N VAL A 157 6.71 14.52 -7.06
CA VAL A 157 5.87 15.33 -7.96
C VAL A 157 4.42 14.86 -7.80
N PRO A 158 3.55 15.59 -7.05
CA PRO A 158 2.18 15.18 -6.78
C PRO A 158 1.24 15.55 -7.94
N ALA A 159 1.44 14.91 -9.09
CA ALA A 159 0.75 15.25 -10.34
C ALA A 159 -0.74 14.91 -10.32
N SER A 160 -1.18 13.94 -9.50
CA SER A 160 -2.54 13.42 -9.49
C SER A 160 -2.96 12.80 -10.84
N THR A 161 -4.25 12.74 -11.14
CA THR A 161 -4.78 12.22 -12.41
C THR A 161 -5.17 13.36 -13.35
N GLY A 162 -5.25 13.05 -14.65
CA GLY A 162 -5.69 13.99 -15.70
C GLY A 162 -4.56 14.84 -16.28
N ASN A 163 -4.88 15.62 -17.30
CA ASN A 163 -3.95 16.45 -18.07
C ASN A 163 -2.65 15.69 -18.47
N THR A 164 -2.79 14.67 -19.30
CA THR A 164 -1.71 13.72 -19.58
C THR A 164 -0.52 14.39 -20.31
N GLU A 165 -0.77 15.36 -21.17
CA GLU A 165 0.29 16.13 -21.84
C GLU A 165 1.18 16.86 -20.82
N ARG A 166 0.56 17.55 -19.85
CA ARG A 166 1.30 18.20 -18.78
C ARG A 166 2.09 17.19 -17.93
N GLN A 167 1.57 15.99 -17.71
CA GLN A 167 2.29 14.96 -16.97
C GLN A 167 3.53 14.48 -17.74
N VAL A 168 3.45 14.38 -19.06
CA VAL A 168 4.63 14.09 -19.90
C VAL A 168 5.67 15.22 -19.83
N GLU A 169 5.22 16.47 -19.88
CA GLU A 169 6.11 17.63 -19.70
C GLU A 169 6.82 17.60 -18.34
N LEU A 170 6.09 17.35 -17.25
CA LEU A 170 6.66 17.24 -15.91
C LEU A 170 7.68 16.10 -15.80
N ILE A 171 7.41 14.95 -16.43
CA ILE A 171 8.36 13.83 -16.48
C ILE A 171 9.70 14.26 -17.09
N ARG A 172 9.66 14.99 -18.20
CA ARG A 172 10.87 15.49 -18.87
C ARG A 172 11.54 16.62 -18.08
N ASP A 173 10.80 17.66 -17.75
CA ASP A 173 11.34 18.92 -17.24
C ASP A 173 11.87 18.81 -15.81
N LEU A 174 11.25 17.95 -14.97
CA LEU A 174 11.66 17.68 -13.59
C LEU A 174 12.59 16.47 -13.45
N ASN A 175 13.05 15.89 -14.58
CA ASN A 175 13.89 14.70 -14.58
C ASN A 175 13.30 13.56 -13.73
N VAL A 176 12.01 13.31 -13.85
CA VAL A 176 11.33 12.23 -13.13
C VAL A 176 12.00 10.90 -13.44
N SER A 177 12.45 10.18 -12.43
CA SER A 177 13.08 8.87 -12.55
C SER A 177 12.15 7.69 -12.30
N ALA A 178 11.06 7.94 -11.57
CA ALA A 178 10.03 6.93 -11.29
C ALA A 178 8.62 7.53 -11.34
N ILE A 179 7.65 6.69 -11.73
CA ILE A 179 6.23 7.06 -11.76
C ILE A 179 5.39 6.02 -11.02
N CYS A 180 4.39 6.48 -10.25
CA CYS A 180 3.38 5.65 -9.62
C CYS A 180 2.02 5.93 -10.25
N CYS A 181 1.44 4.93 -10.93
CA CYS A 181 0.13 5.05 -11.60
C CYS A 181 -0.50 3.68 -11.86
N THR A 182 -1.69 3.66 -12.48
CA THR A 182 -2.23 2.38 -12.98
C THR A 182 -1.53 1.94 -14.26
N PRO A 183 -1.44 0.63 -14.53
CA PRO A 183 -0.82 0.10 -15.76
C PRO A 183 -1.41 0.69 -17.03
N SER A 184 -2.73 0.79 -17.12
CA SER A 184 -3.42 1.38 -18.27
C SER A 184 -3.09 2.86 -18.46
N TYR A 185 -2.98 3.61 -17.36
CA TYR A 185 -2.62 5.02 -17.44
C TYR A 185 -1.17 5.24 -17.84
N PHE A 186 -0.26 4.37 -17.43
CA PHE A 186 1.13 4.42 -17.90
C PHE A 186 1.23 4.26 -19.42
N LEU A 187 0.51 3.31 -19.98
CA LEU A 187 0.45 3.15 -21.44
C LEU A 187 -0.12 4.39 -22.13
N HIS A 188 -1.15 5.01 -21.53
CA HIS A 188 -1.70 6.26 -22.06
C HIS A 188 -0.70 7.42 -22.01
N ILE A 189 0.11 7.52 -20.95
CA ILE A 189 1.23 8.49 -20.85
C ILE A 189 2.25 8.22 -21.95
N ALA A 190 2.63 6.96 -22.19
CA ALA A 190 3.58 6.60 -23.23
C ALA A 190 3.08 6.95 -24.64
N GLU A 191 1.82 6.64 -24.94
CA GLU A 191 1.19 7.01 -26.23
C GLU A 191 1.06 8.53 -26.41
N THR A 192 0.81 9.25 -25.31
CA THR A 192 0.74 10.72 -25.35
C THR A 192 2.13 11.33 -25.57
N ALA A 193 3.16 10.81 -24.92
CA ALA A 193 4.53 11.23 -25.15
C ALA A 193 4.94 11.07 -26.63
N GLU A 194 4.63 9.91 -27.21
CA GLU A 194 4.90 9.66 -28.64
C GLU A 194 4.18 10.66 -29.55
N LYS A 195 2.90 10.98 -29.29
CA LYS A 195 2.15 12.01 -30.03
C LYS A 195 2.74 13.41 -29.90
N MET A 196 3.36 13.71 -28.76
CA MET A 196 4.07 14.97 -28.51
C MET A 196 5.49 14.98 -29.11
N GLY A 197 5.94 13.89 -29.74
CA GLY A 197 7.29 13.75 -30.28
C GLY A 197 8.35 13.56 -29.20
N ILE A 198 7.98 13.12 -28.00
CA ILE A 198 8.86 12.88 -26.87
C ILE A 198 9.09 11.38 -26.70
N SER A 199 10.34 10.94 -26.80
CA SER A 199 10.73 9.57 -26.49
C SER A 199 11.02 9.44 -25.00
N ILE A 200 10.22 8.63 -24.28
CA ILE A 200 10.44 8.38 -22.86
C ILE A 200 11.86 7.86 -22.61
N GLU A 201 12.33 6.92 -23.43
CA GLU A 201 13.66 6.32 -23.28
C GLU A 201 14.80 7.30 -23.53
N LYS A 202 14.65 8.20 -24.52
CA LYS A 202 15.76 9.06 -24.99
C LYS A 202 15.74 10.46 -24.38
N ASP A 203 14.53 11.00 -24.16
CA ASP A 203 14.33 12.41 -23.82
C ASP A 203 14.00 12.61 -22.34
N THR A 204 13.88 11.51 -21.55
CA THR A 204 13.57 11.59 -20.13
C THR A 204 14.55 10.78 -19.27
N LYS A 205 14.42 10.91 -17.95
CA LYS A 205 15.14 10.08 -16.96
C LYS A 205 14.30 8.96 -16.40
N LEU A 206 13.07 8.76 -16.92
CA LEU A 206 12.13 7.77 -16.40
C LEU A 206 12.63 6.35 -16.64
N ARG A 207 12.93 5.62 -15.57
CA ARG A 207 13.46 4.25 -15.62
C ARG A 207 12.62 3.23 -14.88
N THR A 208 11.72 3.70 -14.00
CA THR A 208 10.93 2.85 -13.10
C THR A 208 9.46 3.25 -13.13
N ALA A 209 8.56 2.28 -13.25
CA ALA A 209 7.14 2.45 -13.07
C ALA A 209 6.65 1.51 -11.96
N VAL A 210 5.95 2.06 -10.96
CA VAL A 210 5.31 1.33 -9.86
C VAL A 210 3.82 1.29 -10.15
N LEU A 211 3.34 0.15 -10.59
CA LEU A 211 2.03 -0.01 -11.19
C LEU A 211 1.13 -0.88 -10.30
N GLY A 212 -0.12 -0.46 -10.12
CA GLY A 212 -1.10 -1.21 -9.33
C GLY A 212 -2.51 -0.67 -9.47
N ALA A 213 -3.40 -1.10 -8.59
CA ALA A 213 -4.82 -0.78 -8.53
C ALA A 213 -5.69 -1.43 -9.62
N GLU A 214 -5.11 -2.07 -10.62
CA GLU A 214 -5.79 -2.89 -11.61
C GLU A 214 -4.93 -4.12 -11.97
N PRO A 215 -5.55 -5.25 -12.38
CA PRO A 215 -4.79 -6.43 -12.80
C PRO A 215 -4.09 -6.17 -14.14
N TRP A 216 -2.88 -6.67 -14.28
CA TRP A 216 -2.10 -6.59 -15.51
C TRP A 216 -1.24 -7.84 -15.71
N SER A 217 -0.67 -8.00 -16.91
CA SER A 217 -0.02 -9.24 -17.33
C SER A 217 1.45 -9.03 -17.68
N GLU A 218 2.22 -10.10 -17.68
CA GLU A 218 3.60 -10.11 -18.18
C GLU A 218 3.71 -9.63 -19.64
N LYS A 219 2.69 -9.88 -20.46
CA LYS A 219 2.63 -9.34 -21.82
C LYS A 219 2.59 -7.81 -21.80
N MET A 220 1.86 -7.22 -20.86
CA MET A 220 1.82 -5.76 -20.70
C MET A 220 3.15 -5.23 -20.17
N ARG A 221 3.78 -5.92 -19.21
CA ARG A 221 5.12 -5.59 -18.71
C ARG A 221 6.14 -5.53 -19.85
N LYS A 222 6.15 -6.57 -20.67
CA LYS A 222 7.01 -6.63 -21.85
C LYS A 222 6.72 -5.47 -22.82
N ARG A 223 5.46 -5.19 -23.12
CA ARG A 223 5.07 -4.05 -23.98
C ARG A 223 5.60 -2.72 -23.44
N ILE A 224 5.45 -2.47 -22.14
CA ILE A 224 5.98 -1.28 -21.47
C ILE A 224 7.50 -1.20 -21.67
N LYS A 225 8.20 -2.27 -21.37
CA LYS A 225 9.66 -2.31 -21.50
C LYS A 225 10.13 -2.07 -22.93
N ASP A 226 9.51 -2.76 -23.91
CA ASP A 226 9.89 -2.67 -25.32
C ASP A 226 9.61 -1.26 -25.91
N SER A 227 8.55 -0.58 -25.45
CA SER A 227 8.15 0.72 -26.01
C SER A 227 8.78 1.93 -25.30
N THR A 228 9.20 1.79 -24.05
CA THR A 228 9.64 2.94 -23.24
C THR A 228 10.98 2.75 -22.55
N GLY A 229 11.58 1.57 -22.58
CA GLY A 229 12.76 1.24 -21.79
C GLY A 229 12.55 1.13 -20.29
N VAL A 230 11.34 1.43 -19.78
CA VAL A 230 11.03 1.50 -18.35
C VAL A 230 10.84 0.11 -17.74
N ASN A 231 11.36 -0.11 -16.54
CA ASN A 231 11.07 -1.32 -15.76
C ASN A 231 9.77 -1.09 -14.96
N ALA A 232 8.81 -1.98 -15.13
CA ALA A 232 7.52 -1.91 -14.47
C ALA A 232 7.45 -2.92 -13.33
N TYR A 233 7.12 -2.46 -12.13
CA TYR A 233 7.00 -3.26 -10.91
C TYR A 233 5.56 -3.24 -10.42
N ASP A 234 5.07 -4.40 -9.99
CA ASP A 234 3.72 -4.53 -9.47
C ASP A 234 3.65 -4.18 -7.98
N ILE A 235 2.56 -3.51 -7.61
CA ILE A 235 2.24 -3.16 -6.23
C ILE A 235 0.76 -3.43 -5.96
N TYR A 236 0.48 -4.12 -4.85
CA TYR A 236 -0.88 -4.47 -4.46
C TYR A 236 -1.16 -4.10 -3.00
N GLY A 237 -2.38 -3.71 -2.73
CA GLY A 237 -2.87 -3.45 -1.39
C GLY A 237 -4.36 -3.14 -1.34
N THR A 238 -4.88 -3.07 -0.12
CA THR A 238 -6.27 -2.69 0.15
C THR A 238 -6.31 -1.62 1.23
N SER A 239 -7.36 -0.80 1.23
CA SER A 239 -7.53 0.25 2.25
C SER A 239 -7.61 -0.35 3.65
N GLU A 240 -8.23 -1.53 3.77
CA GLU A 240 -8.42 -2.25 5.03
C GLU A 240 -7.11 -2.76 5.66
N LEU A 241 -6.03 -2.83 4.86
CA LEU A 241 -4.71 -3.32 5.29
C LEU A 241 -3.64 -2.20 5.25
N SER A 242 -4.01 -0.93 5.41
CA SER A 242 -3.08 0.21 5.34
C SER A 242 -2.42 0.40 3.98
N GLY A 243 -3.16 0.17 2.88
CA GLY A 243 -2.69 0.41 1.51
C GLY A 243 -1.76 -0.68 0.97
N PRO A 244 -0.78 -0.34 0.11
CA PRO A 244 0.06 -1.33 -0.53
C PRO A 244 1.08 -1.93 0.45
N LEU A 245 0.90 -3.23 0.73
CA LEU A 245 1.79 -4.05 1.55
C LEU A 245 2.51 -5.14 0.75
N PHE A 246 2.20 -5.25 -0.52
CA PHE A 246 2.73 -6.26 -1.43
C PHE A 246 3.44 -5.53 -2.56
N THR A 247 4.71 -5.77 -2.73
CA THR A 247 5.53 -5.15 -3.78
C THR A 247 6.49 -6.16 -4.38
N GLU A 248 6.74 -6.07 -5.66
CA GLU A 248 7.85 -6.76 -6.28
C GLU A 248 9.19 -6.16 -5.83
N CYS A 249 10.26 -6.88 -6.10
CA CYS A 249 11.63 -6.38 -6.02
C CYS A 249 12.26 -6.39 -7.41
N THR A 250 13.55 -6.09 -7.48
CA THR A 250 14.33 -6.08 -8.75
C THR A 250 14.32 -7.40 -9.50
N GLU A 251 14.01 -8.53 -8.83
CA GLU A 251 13.91 -9.86 -9.47
C GLU A 251 12.62 -10.07 -10.28
N MET A 252 11.58 -9.24 -10.06
CA MET A 252 10.28 -9.31 -10.76
C MET A 252 9.64 -10.70 -10.80
N ASN A 253 9.86 -11.51 -9.75
CA ASN A 253 9.39 -12.89 -9.65
C ASN A 253 8.48 -13.08 -8.44
N GLY A 254 7.32 -12.44 -8.47
CA GLY A 254 6.35 -12.43 -7.39
C GLY A 254 6.55 -11.29 -6.40
N MET A 255 5.56 -11.11 -5.53
CA MET A 255 5.51 -10.00 -4.58
C MET A 255 6.03 -10.41 -3.20
N HIS A 256 6.81 -9.54 -2.59
CA HIS A 256 7.13 -9.62 -1.17
C HIS A 256 5.95 -9.14 -0.34
N ILE A 257 5.63 -9.88 0.72
CA ILE A 257 4.60 -9.53 1.68
C ILE A 257 5.28 -8.89 2.89
N SER A 258 4.84 -7.70 3.28
CA SER A 258 5.35 -7.04 4.49
C SER A 258 4.84 -7.74 5.77
N VAL A 259 5.29 -8.98 6.02
CA VAL A 259 4.77 -9.87 7.07
C VAL A 259 4.89 -9.35 8.49
N SER A 260 5.79 -8.41 8.75
CA SER A 260 5.89 -7.72 10.04
C SER A 260 4.71 -6.78 10.31
N TYR A 261 3.90 -6.48 9.29
CA TYR A 261 2.72 -5.62 9.39
C TYR A 261 1.42 -6.35 9.04
N THR A 262 1.41 -7.29 8.10
CA THR A 262 0.20 -7.89 7.53
C THR A 262 -0.69 -8.68 8.49
N HIS A 263 -0.13 -9.24 9.54
CA HIS A 263 -0.94 -9.97 10.52
C HIS A 263 -1.27 -9.16 11.79
N LEU A 264 -0.81 -7.90 11.87
CA LEU A 264 -0.63 -7.28 13.18
C LEU A 264 -0.98 -5.80 13.21
N THR A 265 -1.16 -5.20 12.07
CA THR A 265 -1.77 -3.91 11.89
C THR A 265 -3.00 -4.09 11.03
N LEU A 266 -4.00 -4.79 11.53
CA LEU A 266 -5.31 -4.38 11.13
C LEU A 266 -5.38 -2.92 11.50
N PRO A 267 -5.60 -2.00 10.54
CA PRO A 267 -5.80 -0.61 10.89
C PRO A 267 -6.82 -0.57 11.99
N THR A 268 -6.84 0.52 12.71
CA THR A 268 -7.75 0.75 13.83
C THR A 268 -9.21 0.72 13.33
N ILE A 269 -9.56 -0.36 12.64
CA ILE A 269 -10.94 -0.68 12.29
C ILE A 269 -11.54 -1.43 13.44
#